data_a34cad5dec8e90a7091c25a4e4bd020e
#
_entry.id   a34cad5dec8e90a7091c25a4e4bd020e
#
_cell.length_a   1.000
_cell.length_b   1.000
_cell.length_c   1.000
_cell.angle_alpha   90.00
_cell.angle_beta   90.00
_cell.angle_gamma   90.00
#
_symmetry.space_group_name_H-M   'P 1'
#
loop_
_entity.id
_entity.type
_entity.pdbx_description
1 polymer ?
#
loop_
_entity_poly.entity_id
_entity_poly.type
_entity_poly.pdbx_seq_one_letter_code
_entity_poly.pdbx_strand_id
1 'polypeptide(L)'
;MSRLPSPIRRALRSLGPVATVPLTESGRAALGALLGIGIAALLATAATGGLFLRHFVLMAPFGATATLIFAAPNSPLAQPWPVFVGTLVSALVAVAVSMAVPQTVVAAPLAVALAIFVMALCRATHPPGGAVALMVPLAGPAHADPAWPFLPLALGTLLLIGIGVLFARATGRRYPFRHVGDANAVGTGDPDPVERTGLSEDELAGILVRYRQSLNLGVEDLARLIAAAEVEAAGNRIGAGTVASIMSRDLVTVAPGTPLDEIAGLFVRHGFTSLPVVDAGGAFRGVIFQLHLIARQAAAPQRRRPLAPAPDRALARDIMDATPVTAAPATPVAALLVPLAISGTDAVPILDAGRLVGIVTQTDLIAALARHVPEGR
;
A
#
# COMPACT_ATOMS: atom_id res chain seq x y z
N MET A 1 22.24 -5.67 33.19
CA MET A 1 21.03 -6.51 33.02
C MET A 1 21.28 -8.03 33.00
N SER A 2 22.50 -8.47 33.04
CA SER A 2 22.86 -9.92 32.97
C SER A 2 22.57 -10.76 34.25
N ARG A 3 22.32 -10.11 35.37
CA ARG A 3 22.16 -10.80 36.70
C ARG A 3 20.69 -11.05 37.14
N LEU A 4 19.70 -10.70 36.34
CA LEU A 4 18.30 -10.92 36.69
C LEU A 4 17.82 -12.31 36.26
N PRO A 5 17.00 -12.99 37.09
CA PRO A 5 16.40 -14.29 36.77
C PRO A 5 15.65 -14.26 35.43
N SER A 6 15.66 -15.39 34.72
CA SER A 6 15.06 -15.51 33.39
C SER A 6 13.59 -15.07 33.28
N PRO A 7 12.69 -15.32 34.25
CA PRO A 7 11.31 -14.86 34.19
C PRO A 7 11.19 -13.34 34.33
N ILE A 8 11.97 -12.72 35.21
CA ILE A 8 11.96 -11.24 35.38
C ILE A 8 12.49 -10.55 34.13
N ARG A 9 13.54 -11.10 33.50
CA ARG A 9 14.09 -10.58 32.26
C ARG A 9 13.09 -10.68 31.08
N ARG A 10 12.30 -11.77 31.05
CA ARG A 10 11.24 -11.96 30.05
C ARG A 10 10.10 -10.96 30.28
N ALA A 11 9.67 -10.75 31.52
CA ALA A 11 8.66 -9.78 31.90
C ALA A 11 9.12 -8.33 31.61
N LEU A 12 10.38 -7.98 31.89
CA LEU A 12 10.94 -6.66 31.58
C LEU A 12 11.08 -6.43 30.06
N ARG A 13 11.35 -7.49 29.28
CA ARG A 13 11.35 -7.38 27.81
C ARG A 13 9.94 -7.18 27.23
N SER A 14 8.91 -7.77 27.83
CA SER A 14 7.53 -7.57 27.41
C SER A 14 6.97 -6.19 27.78
N LEU A 15 7.58 -5.49 28.75
CA LEU A 15 7.27 -4.12 29.13
C LEU A 15 8.16 -3.08 28.42
N GLY A 16 9.12 -3.54 27.62
CA GLY A 16 10.07 -2.67 26.92
C GLY A 16 9.43 -1.96 25.73
N PRO A 17 10.17 -0.99 25.16
CA PRO A 17 9.69 -0.27 23.97
C PRO A 17 9.50 -1.25 22.80
N VAL A 18 8.38 -1.11 22.11
CA VAL A 18 8.11 -1.76 20.82
C VAL A 18 9.02 -1.12 19.76
N ALA A 19 9.01 -1.60 18.54
CA ALA A 19 9.91 -1.17 17.47
C ALA A 19 10.11 0.35 17.37
N THR A 20 11.34 0.78 17.10
CA THR A 20 11.67 2.20 16.91
C THR A 20 11.12 2.71 15.58
N VAL A 21 10.41 3.84 15.63
CA VAL A 21 9.98 4.58 14.43
C VAL A 21 11.11 5.52 14.00
N PRO A 22 11.45 5.64 12.70
CA PRO A 22 12.44 6.59 12.23
C PRO A 22 12.11 8.03 12.66
N LEU A 23 13.14 8.81 13.05
CA LEU A 23 12.95 10.20 13.48
C LEU A 23 12.28 11.08 12.41
N THR A 24 12.56 10.82 11.13
CA THR A 24 11.91 11.50 10.00
C THR A 24 10.40 11.28 9.99
N GLU A 25 9.96 10.07 10.26
CA GLU A 25 8.53 9.74 10.31
C GLU A 25 7.87 10.33 11.56
N SER A 26 8.56 10.27 12.70
CA SER A 26 8.08 10.91 13.94
C SER A 26 7.96 12.42 13.78
N GLY A 27 8.94 13.07 13.12
CA GLY A 27 8.92 14.50 12.80
C GLY A 27 7.78 14.86 11.85
N ARG A 28 7.55 14.05 10.81
CA ARG A 28 6.41 14.20 9.89
C ARG A 28 5.07 14.13 10.63
N ALA A 29 4.91 13.13 11.49
CA ALA A 29 3.68 12.94 12.26
C ALA A 29 3.43 14.12 13.21
N ALA A 30 4.46 14.59 13.92
CA ALA A 30 4.37 15.73 14.82
C ALA A 30 4.00 17.03 14.08
N LEU A 31 4.63 17.28 12.92
CA LEU A 31 4.29 18.43 12.07
C LEU A 31 2.86 18.33 11.55
N GLY A 32 2.43 17.13 11.12
CA GLY A 32 1.07 16.88 10.67
C GLY A 32 0.04 17.17 11.77
N ALA A 33 0.28 16.71 13.00
CA ALA A 33 -0.60 16.96 14.13
C ALA A 33 -0.64 18.46 14.49
N LEU A 34 0.50 19.16 14.48
CA LEU A 34 0.58 20.59 14.71
C LEU A 34 -0.24 21.37 13.69
N LEU A 35 -0.01 21.11 12.41
CA LEU A 35 -0.74 21.75 11.32
C LEU A 35 -2.23 21.37 11.33
N GLY A 36 -2.54 20.07 11.54
CA GLY A 36 -3.90 19.57 11.57
C GLY A 36 -4.76 20.23 12.63
N ILE A 37 -4.30 20.25 13.87
CA ILE A 37 -5.02 20.87 14.98
C ILE A 37 -5.00 22.40 14.84
N GLY A 38 -3.85 23.00 14.49
CA GLY A 38 -3.71 24.46 14.37
C GLY A 38 -4.57 25.04 13.26
N ILE A 39 -4.57 24.48 12.07
CA ILE A 39 -5.40 24.94 10.95
C ILE A 39 -6.88 24.68 11.23
N ALA A 40 -7.24 23.51 11.78
CA ALA A 40 -8.61 23.21 12.14
C ALA A 40 -9.16 24.22 13.18
N ALA A 41 -8.37 24.55 14.20
CA ALA A 41 -8.72 25.55 15.20
C ALA A 41 -8.87 26.95 14.60
N LEU A 42 -7.95 27.35 13.71
CA LEU A 42 -7.97 28.65 13.04
C LEU A 42 -9.21 28.80 12.14
N LEU A 43 -9.50 27.79 11.32
CA LEU A 43 -10.66 27.78 10.42
C LEU A 43 -11.97 27.79 11.19
N ALA A 44 -12.07 27.00 12.27
CA ALA A 44 -13.24 26.95 13.11
C ALA A 44 -13.48 28.32 13.84
N THR A 45 -12.40 28.96 14.28
CA THR A 45 -12.47 30.29 14.91
C THR A 45 -12.92 31.35 13.92
N ALA A 46 -12.37 31.35 12.72
CA ALA A 46 -12.74 32.29 11.66
C ALA A 46 -14.21 32.14 11.22
N ALA A 47 -14.69 30.89 11.11
CA ALA A 47 -16.07 30.60 10.71
C ALA A 47 -17.13 31.01 11.74
N THR A 48 -16.77 31.11 13.03
CA THR A 48 -17.73 31.30 14.15
C THR A 48 -17.53 32.60 14.92
N GLY A 49 -16.67 33.51 14.42
CA GLY A 49 -16.42 34.78 15.07
C GLY A 49 -15.83 34.66 16.47
N GLY A 50 -15.06 33.61 16.74
CA GLY A 50 -14.38 33.37 18.02
C GLY A 50 -15.18 32.59 19.06
N LEU A 51 -16.49 32.38 18.87
CA LEU A 51 -17.34 31.59 19.77
C LEU A 51 -16.88 30.14 19.88
N PHE A 52 -16.33 29.62 18.79
CA PHE A 52 -15.88 28.22 18.65
C PHE A 52 -14.56 27.94 19.38
N LEU A 53 -13.71 28.96 19.56
CA LEU A 53 -12.39 28.78 20.17
C LEU A 53 -12.50 28.27 21.61
N ARG A 54 -13.50 28.74 22.35
CA ARG A 54 -13.73 28.31 23.74
C ARG A 54 -14.14 26.86 23.88
N HIS A 55 -14.73 26.24 22.82
CA HIS A 55 -15.27 24.89 22.87
C HIS A 55 -14.47 23.89 22.02
N PHE A 56 -13.76 24.35 20.97
CA PHE A 56 -13.08 23.50 20.03
C PHE A 56 -11.62 23.17 20.41
N VAL A 57 -10.82 24.19 20.80
CA VAL A 57 -9.36 24.03 21.00
C VAL A 57 -9.01 23.17 22.20
N LEU A 58 -9.93 23.03 23.15
CA LEU A 58 -9.71 22.32 24.41
C LEU A 58 -10.32 20.93 24.48
N MET A 59 -10.84 20.41 23.36
CA MET A 59 -11.35 19.04 23.35
C MET A 59 -10.19 18.03 23.21
N ALA A 60 -9.79 17.43 24.32
CA ALA A 60 -8.76 16.40 24.39
C ALA A 60 -8.89 15.28 23.34
N PRO A 61 -10.10 14.82 22.93
CA PRO A 61 -10.26 13.84 21.88
C PRO A 61 -9.60 14.18 20.54
N PHE A 62 -9.52 15.47 20.16
CA PHE A 62 -8.88 15.87 18.90
C PHE A 62 -7.38 15.63 18.89
N GLY A 63 -6.71 15.75 20.03
CA GLY A 63 -5.29 15.39 20.16
C GLY A 63 -5.04 13.90 19.85
N ALA A 64 -5.89 13.04 20.42
CA ALA A 64 -5.81 11.60 20.16
C ALA A 64 -6.19 11.24 18.70
N THR A 65 -7.22 11.88 18.14
CA THR A 65 -7.61 11.74 16.74
C THR A 65 -6.48 12.17 15.79
N ALA A 66 -5.85 13.33 16.05
CA ALA A 66 -4.72 13.79 15.26
C ALA A 66 -3.53 12.84 15.34
N THR A 67 -3.23 12.29 16.54
CA THR A 67 -2.20 11.25 16.68
C THR A 67 -2.48 10.06 15.77
N LEU A 68 -3.70 9.56 15.71
CA LEU A 68 -4.06 8.44 14.84
C LEU A 68 -3.94 8.81 13.34
N ILE A 69 -4.49 9.94 12.92
CA ILE A 69 -4.48 10.36 11.51
C ILE A 69 -3.05 10.62 11.00
N PHE A 70 -2.18 11.23 11.81
CA PHE A 70 -0.86 11.67 11.35
C PHE A 70 0.27 10.70 11.69
N ALA A 71 0.18 9.94 12.79
CA ALA A 71 1.20 8.97 13.17
C ALA A 71 0.89 7.53 12.74
N ALA A 72 -0.40 7.19 12.57
CA ALA A 72 -0.83 5.86 12.16
C ALA A 72 -1.91 5.92 11.06
N PRO A 73 -1.66 6.60 9.91
CA PRO A 73 -2.68 6.83 8.87
C PRO A 73 -3.24 5.54 8.25
N ASN A 74 -2.48 4.46 8.29
CA ASN A 74 -2.88 3.15 7.75
C ASN A 74 -3.73 2.34 8.76
N SER A 75 -3.84 2.80 10.01
CA SER A 75 -4.67 2.10 11.00
C SER A 75 -6.15 2.13 10.60
N PRO A 76 -6.87 1.00 10.65
CA PRO A 76 -8.33 0.97 10.47
C PRO A 76 -9.06 1.94 11.40
N LEU A 77 -8.51 2.17 12.60
CA LEU A 77 -9.08 3.05 13.61
C LEU A 77 -8.92 4.54 13.28
N ALA A 78 -8.04 4.88 12.33
CA ALA A 78 -7.76 6.23 11.86
C ALA A 78 -8.55 6.61 10.59
N GLN A 79 -9.28 5.66 9.98
CA GLN A 79 -9.99 5.90 8.73
C GLN A 79 -11.17 6.87 8.91
N PRO A 80 -11.60 7.59 7.85
CA PRO A 80 -12.65 8.62 7.98
C PRO A 80 -13.95 8.13 8.60
N TRP A 81 -14.39 6.91 8.29
CA TRP A 81 -15.61 6.33 8.85
C TRP A 81 -15.53 6.15 10.38
N PRO A 82 -14.55 5.42 10.94
CA PRO A 82 -14.39 5.32 12.39
C PRO A 82 -14.18 6.68 13.07
N VAL A 83 -13.37 7.55 12.48
CA VAL A 83 -13.09 8.88 13.04
C VAL A 83 -14.37 9.71 13.17
N PHE A 84 -15.17 9.80 12.12
CA PHE A 84 -16.36 10.64 12.11
C PHE A 84 -17.53 9.97 12.86
N VAL A 85 -17.90 8.78 12.44
CA VAL A 85 -19.06 8.07 13.01
C VAL A 85 -18.79 7.66 14.45
N GLY A 86 -17.59 7.12 14.74
CA GLY A 86 -17.21 6.72 16.10
C GLY A 86 -17.25 7.88 17.10
N THR A 87 -16.78 9.06 16.68
CA THR A 87 -16.83 10.27 17.50
C THR A 87 -18.27 10.69 17.79
N LEU A 88 -19.13 10.77 16.75
CA LEU A 88 -20.51 11.24 16.93
C LEU A 88 -21.39 10.25 17.69
N VAL A 89 -21.21 8.95 17.42
CA VAL A 89 -21.92 7.88 18.16
C VAL A 89 -21.53 7.89 19.63
N SER A 90 -20.24 8.11 19.93
CA SER A 90 -19.79 8.22 21.31
C SER A 90 -20.41 9.43 22.04
N ALA A 91 -20.52 10.56 21.35
CA ALA A 91 -21.20 11.75 21.89
C ALA A 91 -22.69 11.48 22.14
N LEU A 92 -23.37 10.81 21.18
CA LEU A 92 -24.79 10.46 21.31
C LEU A 92 -25.05 9.57 22.53
N VAL A 93 -24.25 8.50 22.66
CA VAL A 93 -24.35 7.58 23.80
C VAL A 93 -24.07 8.32 25.11
N ALA A 94 -23.05 9.16 25.14
CA ALA A 94 -22.67 9.89 26.36
C ALA A 94 -23.75 10.90 26.80
N VAL A 95 -24.36 11.62 25.86
CA VAL A 95 -25.49 12.51 26.14
C VAL A 95 -26.68 11.70 26.67
N ALA A 96 -27.06 10.61 26.02
CA ALA A 96 -28.17 9.77 26.47
C ALA A 96 -27.95 9.22 27.90
N VAL A 97 -26.72 8.74 28.18
CA VAL A 97 -26.38 8.27 29.53
C VAL A 97 -26.40 9.40 30.54
N SER A 98 -25.88 10.57 30.22
CA SER A 98 -25.86 11.72 31.12
C SER A 98 -27.27 12.22 31.46
N MET A 99 -28.20 12.11 30.51
CA MET A 99 -29.63 12.45 30.78
C MET A 99 -30.31 11.40 31.65
N ALA A 100 -29.92 10.12 31.55
CA ALA A 100 -30.54 9.02 32.30
C ALA A 100 -29.92 8.83 33.70
N VAL A 101 -28.63 9.16 33.87
CA VAL A 101 -27.86 8.92 35.09
C VAL A 101 -27.25 10.23 35.58
N PRO A 102 -27.87 10.87 36.56
CA PRO A 102 -27.37 12.20 37.09
C PRO A 102 -26.02 12.13 37.78
N GLN A 103 -25.63 10.97 38.31
CA GLN A 103 -24.38 10.81 39.06
C GLN A 103 -23.20 10.64 38.10
N THR A 104 -22.38 11.65 37.94
CA THR A 104 -21.23 11.69 37.03
C THR A 104 -20.29 10.51 37.23
N VAL A 105 -20.03 10.08 38.47
CA VAL A 105 -19.14 8.94 38.78
C VAL A 105 -19.66 7.63 38.20
N VAL A 106 -20.97 7.50 38.04
CA VAL A 106 -21.61 6.31 37.42
C VAL A 106 -21.80 6.52 35.92
N ALA A 107 -22.24 7.72 35.52
CA ALA A 107 -22.52 8.05 34.14
C ALA A 107 -21.25 7.94 33.23
N ALA A 108 -20.12 8.45 33.72
CA ALA A 108 -18.89 8.49 32.91
C ALA A 108 -18.37 7.09 32.50
N PRO A 109 -18.14 6.13 33.40
CA PRO A 109 -17.71 4.80 33.00
C PRO A 109 -18.78 4.04 32.20
N LEU A 110 -20.06 4.23 32.51
CA LEU A 110 -21.17 3.63 31.76
C LEU A 110 -21.23 4.15 30.31
N ALA A 111 -21.07 5.47 30.13
CA ALA A 111 -21.02 6.10 28.81
C ALA A 111 -19.86 5.55 27.98
N VAL A 112 -18.67 5.40 28.55
CA VAL A 112 -17.51 4.81 27.86
C VAL A 112 -17.77 3.37 27.46
N ALA A 113 -18.28 2.54 28.39
CA ALA A 113 -18.55 1.14 28.11
C ALA A 113 -19.58 0.96 26.99
N LEU A 114 -20.68 1.70 27.03
CA LEU A 114 -21.72 1.66 26.01
C LEU A 114 -21.24 2.25 24.68
N ALA A 115 -20.43 3.33 24.69
CA ALA A 115 -19.85 3.90 23.49
C ALA A 115 -18.95 2.89 22.77
N ILE A 116 -18.09 2.15 23.50
CA ILE A 116 -17.26 1.09 22.91
C ILE A 116 -18.13 0.04 22.25
N PHE A 117 -19.18 -0.40 22.93
CA PHE A 117 -20.10 -1.42 22.38
C PHE A 117 -20.82 -0.94 21.12
N VAL A 118 -21.37 0.28 21.14
CA VAL A 118 -22.10 0.81 19.97
C VAL A 118 -21.17 1.15 18.82
N MET A 119 -19.97 1.68 19.08
CA MET A 119 -18.94 1.85 18.05
C MET A 119 -18.61 0.55 17.35
N ALA A 120 -18.49 -0.56 18.10
CA ALA A 120 -18.22 -1.87 17.53
C ALA A 120 -19.38 -2.34 16.63
N LEU A 121 -20.63 -2.18 17.05
CA LEU A 121 -21.82 -2.49 16.22
C LEU A 121 -21.86 -1.67 14.93
N CYS A 122 -21.45 -0.39 14.98
CA CYS A 122 -21.39 0.49 13.81
C CYS A 122 -20.14 0.25 12.93
N ARG A 123 -19.27 -0.70 13.28
CA ARG A 123 -17.95 -0.89 12.66
C ARG A 123 -17.14 0.42 12.60
N ALA A 124 -17.25 1.21 13.64
CA ALA A 124 -16.70 2.56 13.75
C ALA A 124 -15.84 2.71 15.00
N THR A 125 -15.10 1.68 15.38
CA THR A 125 -14.23 1.70 16.57
C THR A 125 -13.14 2.76 16.40
N HIS A 126 -13.22 3.82 17.20
CA HIS A 126 -12.30 4.95 17.22
C HIS A 126 -11.94 5.29 18.67
N PRO A 127 -10.74 4.94 19.16
CA PRO A 127 -10.37 5.10 20.56
C PRO A 127 -10.59 6.50 21.15
N PRO A 128 -10.34 7.61 20.41
CA PRO A 128 -10.68 8.93 20.87
C PRO A 128 -12.18 9.16 21.18
N GLY A 129 -13.08 8.35 20.58
CA GLY A 129 -14.50 8.34 20.91
C GLY A 129 -14.75 7.96 22.37
N GLY A 130 -13.91 7.11 22.98
CA GLY A 130 -13.95 6.84 24.41
C GLY A 130 -13.66 8.08 25.25
N ALA A 131 -12.74 8.94 24.81
CA ALA A 131 -12.48 10.23 25.47
C ALA A 131 -13.66 11.21 25.30
N VAL A 132 -14.35 11.18 24.14
CA VAL A 132 -15.61 11.93 23.95
C VAL A 132 -16.68 11.46 24.93
N ALA A 133 -16.84 10.13 25.04
CA ALA A 133 -17.83 9.54 25.95
C ALA A 133 -17.56 9.87 27.42
N LEU A 134 -16.29 10.03 27.79
CA LEU A 134 -15.91 10.46 29.14
C LEU A 134 -16.11 11.98 29.35
N MET A 135 -15.80 12.78 28.33
CA MET A 135 -15.84 14.24 28.39
C MET A 135 -17.26 14.78 28.64
N VAL A 136 -18.28 14.20 28.00
CA VAL A 136 -19.65 14.71 28.06
C VAL A 136 -20.22 14.68 29.50
N PRO A 137 -20.19 13.56 30.25
CA PRO A 137 -20.64 13.54 31.63
C PRO A 137 -19.81 14.44 32.55
N LEU A 138 -18.51 14.59 32.29
CA LEU A 138 -17.59 15.43 33.08
C LEU A 138 -17.79 16.93 32.85
N ALA A 139 -18.36 17.34 31.73
CA ALA A 139 -18.66 18.72 31.43
C ALA A 139 -19.71 19.30 32.36
N GLY A 140 -20.51 18.46 33.02
CA GLY A 140 -21.45 18.84 34.08
C GLY A 140 -22.58 19.75 33.63
N PRO A 141 -23.32 20.34 34.58
CA PRO A 141 -24.49 21.20 34.33
C PRO A 141 -24.19 22.50 33.57
N ALA A 142 -22.92 22.88 33.44
CA ALA A 142 -22.52 24.07 32.68
C ALA A 142 -22.89 23.97 31.18
N HIS A 143 -23.21 22.75 30.69
CA HIS A 143 -23.64 22.50 29.33
C HIS A 143 -25.05 21.89 29.34
N ALA A 144 -26.02 22.72 29.74
CA ALA A 144 -27.43 22.31 29.84
C ALA A 144 -28.06 21.91 28.49
N ASP A 145 -27.49 22.34 27.35
CA ASP A 145 -27.94 21.96 26.02
C ASP A 145 -27.35 20.60 25.63
N PRO A 146 -28.14 19.53 25.47
CA PRO A 146 -27.66 18.23 25.06
C PRO A 146 -27.07 18.22 23.64
N ALA A 147 -27.34 19.20 22.81
CA ALA A 147 -26.80 19.30 21.45
C ALA A 147 -25.40 19.91 21.38
N TRP A 148 -24.88 20.50 22.48
CA TRP A 148 -23.62 21.23 22.49
C TRP A 148 -22.39 20.51 21.94
N PRO A 149 -22.21 19.15 22.09
CA PRO A 149 -21.00 18.51 21.63
C PRO A 149 -21.02 18.20 20.14
N PHE A 150 -22.18 18.06 19.49
CA PHE A 150 -22.29 17.50 18.17
C PHE A 150 -21.66 18.36 17.07
N LEU A 151 -22.00 19.66 17.04
CA LEU A 151 -21.46 20.54 15.99
C LEU A 151 -19.94 20.72 16.07
N PRO A 152 -19.34 20.98 17.24
CA PRO A 152 -17.88 21.04 17.38
C PRO A 152 -17.20 19.73 17.01
N LEU A 153 -17.73 18.59 17.45
CA LEU A 153 -17.15 17.30 17.15
C LEU A 153 -17.27 16.96 15.64
N ALA A 154 -18.42 17.21 15.03
CA ALA A 154 -18.62 16.97 13.61
C ALA A 154 -17.68 17.84 12.75
N LEU A 155 -17.66 19.15 13.00
CA LEU A 155 -16.83 20.07 12.24
C LEU A 155 -15.34 19.80 12.46
N GLY A 156 -14.92 19.58 13.71
CA GLY A 156 -13.53 19.30 14.04
C GLY A 156 -13.00 18.01 13.43
N THR A 157 -13.78 16.94 13.47
CA THR A 157 -13.39 15.67 12.85
C THR A 157 -13.32 15.79 11.33
N LEU A 158 -14.28 16.47 10.67
CA LEU A 158 -14.25 16.70 9.23
C LEU A 158 -13.03 17.54 8.81
N LEU A 159 -12.71 18.61 9.56
CA LEU A 159 -11.52 19.41 9.29
C LEU A 159 -10.23 18.60 9.47
N LEU A 160 -10.10 17.83 10.55
CA LEU A 160 -8.93 16.98 10.76
C LEU A 160 -8.78 15.92 9.67
N ILE A 161 -9.86 15.28 9.23
CA ILE A 161 -9.85 14.33 8.12
C ILE A 161 -9.39 15.03 6.83
N GLY A 162 -9.99 16.19 6.49
CA GLY A 162 -9.65 16.94 5.28
C GLY A 162 -8.19 17.39 5.26
N ILE A 163 -7.69 17.94 6.37
CA ILE A 163 -6.28 18.33 6.50
C ILE A 163 -5.38 17.10 6.44
N GLY A 164 -5.78 15.99 7.07
CA GLY A 164 -5.08 14.71 7.00
C GLY A 164 -4.90 14.21 5.57
N VAL A 165 -5.96 14.29 4.74
CA VAL A 165 -5.90 13.94 3.31
C VAL A 165 -4.92 14.84 2.56
N LEU A 166 -4.98 16.14 2.76
CA LEU A 166 -4.11 17.11 2.08
C LEU A 166 -2.64 16.92 2.50
N PHE A 167 -2.40 16.76 3.80
CA PHE A 167 -1.06 16.55 4.35
C PHE A 167 -0.45 15.23 3.88
N ALA A 168 -1.23 14.16 3.86
CA ALA A 168 -0.78 12.85 3.37
C ALA A 168 -0.36 12.95 1.90
N ARG A 169 -1.17 13.57 1.04
CA ARG A 169 -0.82 13.81 -0.37
C ARG A 169 0.45 14.63 -0.53
N ALA A 170 0.60 15.71 0.24
CA ALA A 170 1.78 16.58 0.20
C ALA A 170 3.06 15.88 0.66
N THR A 171 2.96 14.86 1.51
CA THR A 171 4.11 14.11 2.07
C THR A 171 4.29 12.74 1.42
N GLY A 172 3.63 12.45 0.28
CA GLY A 172 3.76 11.19 -0.45
C GLY A 172 3.16 9.98 0.27
N ARG A 173 2.23 10.20 1.21
CA ARG A 173 1.50 9.15 1.93
C ARG A 173 0.08 9.02 1.39
N ARG A 174 -0.54 7.84 1.60
CA ARG A 174 -1.94 7.60 1.26
C ARG A 174 -2.80 7.72 2.52
N TYR A 175 -3.80 8.59 2.47
CA TYR A 175 -4.88 8.70 3.43
C TYR A 175 -6.09 9.36 2.73
N PRO A 176 -7.30 8.83 2.82
CA PRO A 176 -7.69 7.58 3.51
C PRO A 176 -6.96 6.38 2.93
N PHE A 177 -6.63 5.43 3.78
CA PHE A 177 -6.07 4.17 3.37
C PHE A 177 -7.22 3.18 3.14
N ARG A 178 -7.83 3.25 1.96
CA ARG A 178 -8.66 2.19 1.42
C ARG A 178 -7.95 1.62 0.22
N HIS A 179 -7.82 0.33 0.20
CA HIS A 179 -7.50 -0.36 -1.03
C HIS A 179 -8.76 -0.34 -1.90
N VAL A 180 -8.85 0.63 -2.80
CA VAL A 180 -9.60 0.45 -4.02
C VAL A 180 -8.64 -0.38 -4.87
N GLY A 181 -9.01 -1.62 -5.19
CA GLY A 181 -8.17 -2.47 -6.02
C GLY A 181 -7.69 -1.66 -7.22
N ASP A 182 -6.40 -1.29 -7.21
CA ASP A 182 -5.78 -0.72 -8.40
C ASP A 182 -5.96 -1.80 -9.47
N ALA A 183 -6.42 -1.41 -10.65
CA ALA A 183 -6.46 -2.32 -11.78
C ALA A 183 -5.09 -3.00 -11.86
N ASN A 184 -5.08 -4.34 -12.01
CA ASN A 184 -3.83 -5.07 -12.15
C ASN A 184 -2.98 -4.49 -13.30
N ALA A 185 -1.72 -4.85 -13.38
CA ALA A 185 -0.80 -4.35 -14.42
C ALA A 185 -1.33 -4.54 -15.86
N VAL A 186 -2.34 -5.41 -16.04
CA VAL A 186 -2.99 -5.73 -17.33
C VAL A 186 -4.29 -4.94 -17.54
N GLY A 187 -4.74 -4.13 -16.57
CA GLY A 187 -5.95 -3.30 -16.66
C GLY A 187 -7.26 -4.09 -16.53
N THR A 188 -7.24 -5.29 -15.95
CA THR A 188 -8.43 -6.10 -15.66
C THR A 188 -8.81 -5.98 -14.17
N GLY A 189 -10.05 -6.34 -13.82
CA GLY A 189 -10.53 -6.30 -12.43
C GLY A 189 -10.09 -7.50 -11.56
N ASP A 190 -9.29 -8.42 -12.08
CA ASP A 190 -8.79 -9.56 -11.33
C ASP A 190 -7.63 -9.15 -10.41
N PRO A 191 -7.50 -9.74 -9.21
CA PRO A 191 -6.31 -9.56 -8.37
C PRO A 191 -5.04 -10.00 -9.11
N ASP A 192 -3.90 -9.42 -8.75
CA ASP A 192 -2.61 -9.86 -9.28
C ASP A 192 -2.36 -11.35 -9.02
N PRO A 193 -1.65 -12.07 -9.91
CA PRO A 193 -1.43 -13.53 -9.79
C PRO A 193 -0.91 -13.97 -8.42
N VAL A 194 -0.09 -13.14 -7.77
CA VAL A 194 0.44 -13.41 -6.42
C VAL A 194 -0.64 -13.28 -5.33
N GLU A 195 -1.57 -12.35 -5.49
CA GLU A 195 -2.69 -12.17 -4.57
C GLU A 195 -3.76 -13.26 -4.72
N ARG A 196 -3.92 -13.83 -5.93
CA ARG A 196 -4.87 -14.93 -6.21
C ARG A 196 -4.48 -16.26 -5.59
N THR A 197 -3.19 -16.49 -5.35
CA THR A 197 -2.66 -17.76 -4.81
C THR A 197 -2.38 -17.71 -3.31
N GLY A 198 -2.49 -16.53 -2.68
CA GLY A 198 -2.34 -16.32 -1.24
C GLY A 198 -3.59 -16.65 -0.43
N LEU A 199 -3.51 -16.43 0.88
CA LEU A 199 -4.66 -16.57 1.78
C LEU A 199 -5.70 -15.49 1.47
N SER A 200 -6.97 -15.90 1.34
CA SER A 200 -8.10 -14.97 1.18
C SER A 200 -8.30 -14.12 2.45
N GLU A 201 -8.96 -12.98 2.30
CA GLU A 201 -9.30 -12.09 3.43
C GLU A 201 -10.12 -12.81 4.51
N ASP A 202 -11.04 -13.69 4.11
CA ASP A 202 -11.87 -14.48 5.03
C ASP A 202 -11.04 -15.51 5.81
N GLU A 203 -10.08 -16.17 5.16
CA GLU A 203 -9.15 -17.09 5.83
C GLU A 203 -8.24 -16.37 6.81
N LEU A 204 -7.73 -15.20 6.44
CA LEU A 204 -6.94 -14.36 7.32
C LEU A 204 -7.75 -13.84 8.51
N ALA A 205 -8.98 -13.38 8.28
CA ALA A 205 -9.89 -12.99 9.34
C ALA A 205 -10.16 -14.18 10.29
N GLY A 206 -10.35 -15.38 9.76
CA GLY A 206 -10.48 -16.61 10.52
C GLY A 206 -9.24 -16.95 11.37
N ILE A 207 -8.05 -16.75 10.81
CA ILE A 207 -6.78 -16.92 11.53
C ILE A 207 -6.67 -15.90 12.67
N LEU A 208 -6.94 -14.61 12.42
CA LEU A 208 -6.91 -13.57 13.44
C LEU A 208 -7.85 -13.86 14.61
N VAL A 209 -9.08 -14.30 14.32
CA VAL A 209 -10.05 -14.71 15.35
C VAL A 209 -9.54 -15.91 16.14
N ARG A 210 -8.99 -16.92 15.46
CA ARG A 210 -8.45 -18.14 16.10
C ARG A 210 -7.31 -17.83 17.08
N TYR A 211 -6.42 -16.91 16.70
CA TYR A 211 -5.29 -16.51 17.54
C TYR A 211 -5.63 -15.37 18.50
N ARG A 212 -6.90 -14.90 18.54
CA ARG A 212 -7.37 -13.79 19.39
C ARG A 212 -6.52 -12.53 19.24
N GLN A 213 -6.05 -12.26 18.03
CA GLN A 213 -5.27 -11.09 17.72
C GLN A 213 -6.18 -10.01 17.12
N SER A 214 -6.09 -8.79 17.68
CA SER A 214 -6.59 -7.60 17.03
C SER A 214 -5.37 -6.84 16.47
N LEU A 215 -5.24 -6.79 15.17
CA LEU A 215 -4.15 -6.06 14.53
C LEU A 215 -4.57 -4.62 14.25
N ASN A 216 -3.66 -3.68 14.49
CA ASN A 216 -3.78 -2.29 14.01
C ASN A 216 -3.51 -2.16 12.50
N LEU A 217 -3.55 -3.28 11.78
CA LEU A 217 -3.44 -3.39 10.33
C LEU A 217 -4.78 -3.87 9.78
N GLY A 218 -5.19 -3.35 8.62
CA GLY A 218 -6.31 -3.90 7.87
C GLY A 218 -6.02 -5.35 7.47
N VAL A 219 -7.06 -6.16 7.32
CA VAL A 219 -6.92 -7.55 6.86
C VAL A 219 -6.26 -7.60 5.48
N GLU A 220 -6.56 -6.63 4.62
CA GLU A 220 -5.97 -6.43 3.30
C GLU A 220 -4.44 -6.17 3.36
N ASP A 221 -3.98 -5.32 4.29
CA ASP A 221 -2.54 -5.07 4.48
C ASP A 221 -1.80 -6.29 5.00
N LEU A 222 -2.46 -7.05 5.88
CA LEU A 222 -1.91 -8.30 6.38
C LEU A 222 -1.81 -9.34 5.26
N ALA A 223 -2.82 -9.44 4.39
CA ALA A 223 -2.81 -10.31 3.22
C ALA A 223 -1.60 -10.02 2.33
N ARG A 224 -1.34 -8.75 2.05
CA ARG A 224 -0.18 -8.33 1.25
C ARG A 224 1.15 -8.62 1.91
N LEU A 225 1.27 -8.37 3.22
CA LEU A 225 2.49 -8.70 3.95
C LEU A 225 2.76 -10.20 3.94
N ILE A 226 1.72 -11.02 4.07
CA ILE A 226 1.85 -12.48 3.99
C ILE A 226 2.21 -12.89 2.56
N ALA A 227 1.54 -12.38 1.53
CA ALA A 227 1.87 -12.66 0.13
C ALA A 227 3.31 -12.25 -0.19
N ALA A 228 3.76 -11.08 0.25
CA ALA A 228 5.14 -10.65 0.11
C ALA A 228 6.12 -11.59 0.84
N ALA A 229 5.78 -12.02 2.06
CA ALA A 229 6.59 -12.97 2.82
C ALA A 229 6.62 -14.37 2.19
N GLU A 230 5.54 -14.81 1.56
CA GLU A 230 5.47 -16.08 0.82
C GLU A 230 6.35 -16.04 -0.44
N VAL A 231 6.34 -14.91 -1.18
CA VAL A 231 7.24 -14.70 -2.33
C VAL A 231 8.69 -14.72 -1.89
N GLU A 232 9.03 -14.05 -0.79
CA GLU A 232 10.38 -14.06 -0.22
C GLU A 232 10.78 -15.46 0.25
N ALA A 233 9.88 -16.18 0.91
CA ALA A 233 10.10 -17.56 1.34
C ALA A 233 10.24 -18.53 0.15
N ALA A 234 9.47 -18.34 -0.93
CA ALA A 234 9.62 -19.09 -2.17
C ALA A 234 10.98 -18.80 -2.81
N GLY A 235 11.41 -17.54 -2.83
CA GLY A 235 12.72 -17.13 -3.27
C GLY A 235 13.85 -17.84 -2.50
N ASN A 236 13.72 -17.92 -1.18
CA ASN A 236 14.69 -18.61 -0.34
C ASN A 236 14.70 -20.15 -0.55
N ARG A 237 13.58 -20.74 -0.96
CA ARG A 237 13.48 -22.17 -1.29
C ARG A 237 14.08 -22.54 -2.64
N ILE A 238 14.10 -21.61 -3.61
CA ILE A 238 14.75 -21.80 -4.92
C ILE A 238 16.27 -22.03 -4.76
N GLY A 239 16.80 -21.83 -3.56
CA GLY A 239 18.20 -22.04 -3.21
C GLY A 239 19.10 -20.90 -3.70
N ALA A 240 20.40 -21.03 -3.45
CA ALA A 240 21.42 -20.04 -3.80
C ALA A 240 21.74 -19.97 -5.31
N GLY A 241 20.78 -20.35 -6.18
CA GLY A 241 20.94 -20.29 -7.63
C GLY A 241 21.05 -18.85 -8.12
N THR A 242 22.05 -18.55 -8.93
CA THR A 242 22.18 -17.28 -9.62
C THR A 242 21.50 -17.32 -10.98
N VAL A 243 21.14 -16.16 -11.49
CA VAL A 243 20.55 -15.98 -12.83
C VAL A 243 21.42 -16.62 -13.90
N ALA A 244 22.74 -16.63 -13.74
CA ALA A 244 23.68 -17.31 -14.64
C ALA A 244 23.42 -18.80 -14.83
N SER A 245 22.77 -19.47 -13.85
CA SER A 245 22.46 -20.90 -13.89
C SER A 245 21.21 -21.24 -14.71
N ILE A 246 20.34 -20.25 -14.96
CA ILE A 246 19.06 -20.47 -15.63
C ILE A 246 18.90 -19.68 -16.94
N MET A 247 19.75 -18.66 -17.18
CA MET A 247 19.65 -17.80 -18.35
C MET A 247 19.99 -18.53 -19.65
N SER A 248 19.28 -18.23 -20.72
CA SER A 248 19.62 -18.58 -22.09
C SER A 248 20.78 -17.70 -22.55
N ARG A 249 21.79 -18.30 -23.21
CA ARG A 249 23.04 -17.64 -23.64
C ARG A 249 23.19 -17.54 -25.15
N ASP A 250 22.61 -18.49 -25.91
CA ASP A 250 22.59 -18.43 -27.36
C ASP A 250 21.44 -17.55 -27.82
N LEU A 251 21.74 -16.28 -28.05
CA LEU A 251 20.73 -15.22 -28.21
C LEU A 251 20.66 -14.75 -29.67
N VAL A 252 19.46 -14.73 -30.21
CA VAL A 252 19.18 -13.99 -31.45
C VAL A 252 18.96 -12.52 -31.05
N THR A 253 19.81 -11.65 -31.60
CA THR A 253 19.76 -10.20 -31.33
C THR A 253 19.55 -9.42 -32.62
N VAL A 254 19.07 -8.19 -32.51
CA VAL A 254 18.88 -7.28 -33.65
C VAL A 254 19.64 -5.97 -33.42
N ALA A 255 20.03 -5.30 -34.50
CA ALA A 255 20.65 -3.99 -34.44
C ALA A 255 19.57 -2.88 -34.28
N PRO A 256 19.90 -1.71 -33.73
CA PRO A 256 18.97 -0.56 -33.65
C PRO A 256 18.40 -0.13 -35.02
N GLY A 257 19.11 -0.43 -36.12
CA GLY A 257 18.72 -0.12 -37.48
C GLY A 257 17.96 -1.24 -38.19
N THR A 258 17.65 -2.37 -37.54
CA THR A 258 16.92 -3.48 -38.14
C THR A 258 15.47 -3.10 -38.46
N PRO A 259 14.98 -3.32 -39.69
CA PRO A 259 13.59 -3.06 -40.10
C PRO A 259 12.57 -3.92 -39.34
N LEU A 260 11.37 -3.39 -39.11
CA LEU A 260 10.34 -4.11 -38.33
C LEU A 260 9.79 -5.36 -39.01
N ASP A 261 9.82 -5.44 -40.34
CA ASP A 261 9.42 -6.60 -41.11
C ASP A 261 10.40 -7.78 -40.90
N GLU A 262 11.68 -7.50 -40.79
CA GLU A 262 12.70 -8.49 -40.41
C GLU A 262 12.52 -8.97 -38.99
N ILE A 263 12.27 -8.04 -38.05
CA ILE A 263 11.99 -8.36 -36.64
C ILE A 263 10.75 -9.24 -36.50
N ALA A 264 9.67 -8.90 -37.23
CA ALA A 264 8.45 -9.70 -37.25
C ALA A 264 8.73 -11.13 -37.81
N GLY A 265 9.56 -11.22 -38.84
CA GLY A 265 10.01 -12.51 -39.38
C GLY A 265 10.79 -13.35 -38.36
N LEU A 266 11.64 -12.73 -37.53
CA LEU A 266 12.36 -13.42 -36.47
C LEU A 266 11.43 -13.94 -35.37
N PHE A 267 10.45 -13.14 -34.95
CA PHE A 267 9.44 -13.58 -33.97
C PHE A 267 8.65 -14.79 -34.46
N VAL A 268 8.19 -14.74 -35.72
CA VAL A 268 7.44 -15.87 -36.32
C VAL A 268 8.29 -17.12 -36.48
N ARG A 269 9.54 -16.97 -36.94
CA ARG A 269 10.46 -18.09 -37.20
C ARG A 269 10.86 -18.84 -35.94
N HIS A 270 11.16 -18.10 -34.87
CA HIS A 270 11.71 -18.63 -33.62
C HIS A 270 10.68 -18.81 -32.51
N GLY A 271 9.49 -18.25 -32.65
CA GLY A 271 8.46 -18.27 -31.59
C GLY A 271 8.85 -17.46 -30.34
N PHE A 272 9.79 -16.53 -30.45
CA PHE A 272 10.23 -15.72 -29.33
C PHE A 272 9.16 -14.68 -28.92
N THR A 273 9.13 -14.29 -27.66
CA THR A 273 8.28 -13.20 -27.16
C THR A 273 9.04 -11.87 -27.06
N SER A 274 10.37 -11.93 -27.07
CA SER A 274 11.25 -10.77 -26.96
C SER A 274 12.53 -10.94 -27.79
N LEU A 275 13.08 -9.83 -28.28
CA LEU A 275 14.36 -9.76 -28.99
C LEU A 275 15.21 -8.64 -28.40
N PRO A 276 16.39 -8.93 -27.87
CA PRO A 276 17.33 -7.92 -27.41
C PRO A 276 17.89 -7.11 -28.59
N VAL A 277 18.10 -5.81 -28.37
CA VAL A 277 18.70 -4.88 -29.32
C VAL A 277 20.13 -4.59 -28.87
N VAL A 278 21.11 -4.88 -29.74
CA VAL A 278 22.53 -4.74 -29.46
C VAL A 278 23.18 -3.93 -30.59
N ASP A 279 24.04 -2.99 -30.26
CA ASP A 279 24.78 -2.22 -31.29
C ASP A 279 25.97 -2.98 -31.89
N ALA A 280 26.61 -2.39 -32.88
CA ALA A 280 27.78 -2.95 -33.55
C ALA A 280 28.98 -3.17 -32.63
N GLY A 281 29.05 -2.46 -31.48
CA GLY A 281 30.07 -2.64 -30.44
C GLY A 281 29.73 -3.73 -29.42
N GLY A 282 28.56 -4.36 -29.52
CA GLY A 282 28.08 -5.38 -28.58
C GLY A 282 27.45 -4.81 -27.32
N ALA A 283 27.19 -3.49 -27.24
CA ALA A 283 26.51 -2.88 -26.12
C ALA A 283 24.99 -3.07 -26.23
N PHE A 284 24.35 -3.41 -25.11
CA PHE A 284 22.89 -3.53 -25.00
C PHE A 284 22.24 -2.16 -25.17
N ARG A 285 21.18 -2.07 -25.98
CA ARG A 285 20.45 -0.83 -26.29
C ARG A 285 18.99 -0.88 -25.87
N GLY A 286 18.43 -2.06 -25.68
CA GLY A 286 17.05 -2.23 -25.26
C GLY A 286 16.49 -3.61 -25.64
N VAL A 287 15.19 -3.78 -25.49
CA VAL A 287 14.48 -5.01 -25.83
C VAL A 287 13.22 -4.68 -26.63
N ILE A 288 12.87 -5.52 -27.57
CA ILE A 288 11.61 -5.44 -28.33
C ILE A 288 10.75 -6.63 -27.92
N PHE A 289 9.53 -6.35 -27.46
CA PHE A 289 8.50 -7.37 -27.22
C PHE A 289 7.53 -7.42 -28.40
N GLN A 290 6.89 -8.57 -28.63
CA GLN A 290 5.85 -8.70 -29.66
C GLN A 290 4.77 -7.60 -29.55
N LEU A 291 4.44 -7.21 -28.32
CA LEU A 291 3.46 -6.15 -28.05
C LEU A 291 3.86 -4.80 -28.67
N HIS A 292 5.16 -4.49 -28.76
CA HIS A 292 5.63 -3.23 -29.39
C HIS A 292 5.30 -3.17 -30.88
N LEU A 293 5.39 -4.32 -31.59
CA LEU A 293 4.99 -4.43 -33.00
C LEU A 293 3.47 -4.24 -33.15
N ILE A 294 2.70 -4.89 -32.28
CA ILE A 294 1.22 -4.78 -32.29
C ILE A 294 0.79 -3.36 -32.00
N ALA A 295 1.36 -2.73 -30.96
CA ALA A 295 1.07 -1.35 -30.59
C ALA A 295 1.41 -0.37 -31.71
N ARG A 296 2.54 -0.55 -32.37
CA ARG A 296 2.95 0.26 -33.53
C ARG A 296 1.98 0.12 -34.71
N GLN A 297 1.54 -1.12 -34.99
CA GLN A 297 0.59 -1.37 -36.06
C GLN A 297 -0.79 -0.79 -35.75
N ALA A 298 -1.25 -0.84 -34.51
CA ALA A 298 -2.51 -0.25 -34.06
C ALA A 298 -2.48 1.28 -34.12
N ALA A 299 -1.33 1.91 -33.85
CA ALA A 299 -1.13 3.35 -33.90
C ALA A 299 -0.94 3.91 -35.33
N ALA A 300 -0.71 3.03 -36.32
CA ALA A 300 -0.55 3.45 -37.71
C ALA A 300 -1.89 3.99 -38.24
N PRO A 301 -1.96 5.24 -38.77
CA PRO A 301 -3.20 5.78 -39.30
C PRO A 301 -3.68 4.90 -40.47
N GLN A 302 -4.95 4.47 -40.44
CA GLN A 302 -5.60 3.71 -41.51
C GLN A 302 -5.76 4.64 -42.73
N ARG A 303 -4.66 4.93 -43.46
CA ARG A 303 -4.71 5.75 -44.67
C ARG A 303 -5.09 4.87 -45.86
N ARG A 304 -6.38 4.94 -46.21
CA ARG A 304 -6.85 4.62 -47.57
C ARG A 304 -6.46 5.76 -48.53
N ARG A 305 -5.19 5.86 -48.92
CA ARG A 305 -4.78 6.68 -50.08
C ARG A 305 -3.71 5.93 -50.89
N PRO A 306 -3.99 5.62 -52.16
CA PRO A 306 -3.10 4.82 -53.02
C PRO A 306 -1.89 5.56 -53.61
N LEU A 307 -1.66 6.81 -53.27
CA LEU A 307 -0.60 7.65 -53.86
C LEU A 307 0.29 8.37 -52.84
N ALA A 308 0.56 7.78 -51.69
CA ALA A 308 1.58 8.31 -50.78
C ALA A 308 2.92 7.56 -51.00
N PRO A 309 4.09 8.24 -50.87
CA PRO A 309 5.39 7.57 -50.89
C PRO A 309 5.42 6.50 -49.80
N ALA A 310 6.16 5.41 -50.06
CA ALA A 310 6.28 4.27 -49.14
C ALA A 310 6.55 4.76 -47.71
N PRO A 311 5.86 4.24 -46.69
CA PRO A 311 6.05 4.67 -45.33
C PRO A 311 7.52 4.49 -44.98
N ASP A 312 8.11 5.50 -44.30
CA ASP A 312 9.40 5.41 -43.65
C ASP A 312 9.46 4.07 -42.92
N ARG A 313 10.40 3.22 -43.29
CA ARG A 313 10.54 1.88 -42.68
C ARG A 313 10.93 2.09 -41.23
N ALA A 314 9.96 1.95 -40.32
CA ALA A 314 10.24 2.01 -38.90
C ALA A 314 11.30 0.93 -38.53
N LEU A 315 12.19 1.28 -37.66
CA LEU A 315 13.35 0.50 -37.25
C LEU A 315 13.23 0.03 -35.81
N ALA A 316 14.04 -0.93 -35.39
CA ALA A 316 14.13 -1.44 -34.03
C ALA A 316 14.17 -0.34 -32.96
N ARG A 317 15.01 0.70 -33.17
CA ARG A 317 15.17 1.82 -32.25
C ARG A 317 13.90 2.66 -32.03
N ASP A 318 12.95 2.59 -32.95
CA ASP A 318 11.72 3.42 -32.89
C ASP A 318 10.64 2.79 -31.99
N ILE A 319 10.80 1.50 -31.64
CA ILE A 319 9.83 0.75 -30.86
C ILE A 319 10.42 0.02 -29.66
N MET A 320 11.75 -0.09 -29.56
CA MET A 320 12.37 -0.80 -28.44
C MET A 320 12.11 -0.09 -27.11
N ASP A 321 11.96 -0.86 -26.04
CA ASP A 321 12.13 -0.37 -24.69
C ASP A 321 13.63 -0.19 -24.42
N ALA A 322 14.05 1.05 -24.23
CA ALA A 322 15.45 1.40 -23.99
C ALA A 322 15.86 1.28 -22.51
N THR A 323 14.89 1.14 -21.60
CA THR A 323 15.09 1.08 -20.14
C THR A 323 14.38 -0.12 -19.50
N PRO A 324 14.48 -1.34 -20.07
CA PRO A 324 13.84 -2.51 -19.49
C PRO A 324 14.47 -2.85 -18.14
N VAL A 325 13.72 -3.63 -17.35
CA VAL A 325 14.31 -4.26 -16.15
C VAL A 325 15.43 -5.19 -16.60
N THR A 326 16.62 -5.04 -16.02
CA THR A 326 17.81 -5.87 -16.30
C THR A 326 18.37 -6.48 -15.02
N ALA A 327 19.15 -7.54 -15.14
CA ALA A 327 19.84 -8.16 -14.00
C ALA A 327 21.29 -8.51 -14.36
N ALA A 328 22.11 -8.79 -13.35
CA ALA A 328 23.47 -9.28 -13.51
C ALA A 328 23.50 -10.81 -13.41
N PRO A 329 24.54 -11.50 -13.97
CA PRO A 329 24.67 -12.95 -13.84
C PRO A 329 24.69 -13.46 -12.40
N ALA A 330 25.24 -12.68 -11.46
CA ALA A 330 25.33 -13.02 -10.05
C ALA A 330 24.03 -12.73 -9.27
N THR A 331 23.02 -12.11 -9.89
CA THR A 331 21.73 -11.81 -9.24
C THR A 331 21.06 -13.14 -8.82
N PRO A 332 20.51 -13.25 -7.58
CA PRO A 332 19.73 -14.40 -7.17
C PRO A 332 18.50 -14.59 -8.07
N VAL A 333 18.18 -15.83 -8.43
CA VAL A 333 16.98 -16.16 -9.25
C VAL A 333 15.70 -15.61 -8.61
N ALA A 334 15.62 -15.65 -7.28
CA ALA A 334 14.51 -15.12 -6.51
C ALA A 334 14.19 -13.64 -6.81
N ALA A 335 15.19 -12.83 -7.12
CA ALA A 335 14.99 -11.41 -7.44
C ALA A 335 14.23 -11.19 -8.76
N LEU A 336 14.13 -12.21 -9.61
CA LEU A 336 13.37 -12.15 -10.86
C LEU A 336 11.90 -12.54 -10.72
N LEU A 337 11.47 -13.08 -9.55
CA LEU A 337 10.08 -13.48 -9.32
C LEU A 337 9.13 -12.29 -9.48
N VAL A 338 9.43 -11.18 -8.83
CA VAL A 338 8.55 -9.98 -8.86
C VAL A 338 8.48 -9.36 -10.26
N PRO A 339 9.60 -9.06 -10.96
CA PRO A 339 9.54 -8.51 -12.31
C PRO A 339 8.79 -9.39 -13.30
N LEU A 340 9.04 -10.70 -13.30
CA LEU A 340 8.47 -11.64 -14.27
C LEU A 340 7.03 -12.07 -13.92
N ALA A 341 6.65 -12.07 -12.62
CA ALA A 341 5.30 -12.47 -12.20
C ALA A 341 4.29 -11.33 -12.13
N ILE A 342 4.74 -10.11 -11.80
CA ILE A 342 3.85 -9.00 -11.44
C ILE A 342 3.89 -7.88 -12.49
N SER A 343 5.07 -7.55 -13.03
CA SER A 343 5.25 -6.32 -13.82
C SER A 343 4.89 -6.47 -15.31
N GLY A 344 4.31 -7.58 -15.74
CA GLY A 344 4.00 -7.84 -17.17
C GLY A 344 5.24 -7.92 -18.07
N THR A 345 6.42 -8.16 -17.48
CA THR A 345 7.69 -8.31 -18.19
C THR A 345 7.86 -9.78 -18.57
N ASP A 346 7.84 -10.10 -19.86
CA ASP A 346 7.99 -11.49 -20.35
C ASP A 346 9.43 -11.99 -20.29
N ALA A 347 10.41 -11.08 -20.28
CA ALA A 347 11.82 -11.40 -20.30
C ALA A 347 12.68 -10.32 -19.63
N VAL A 348 13.76 -10.75 -18.98
CA VAL A 348 14.75 -9.88 -18.32
C VAL A 348 16.12 -10.10 -19.00
N PRO A 349 16.67 -9.09 -19.70
CA PRO A 349 18.03 -9.13 -20.23
C PRO A 349 19.06 -9.17 -19.10
N ILE A 350 20.07 -10.02 -19.26
CA ILE A 350 21.16 -10.19 -18.29
C ILE A 350 22.39 -9.50 -18.84
N LEU A 351 22.88 -8.54 -18.08
CA LEU A 351 24.00 -7.70 -18.48
C LEU A 351 25.23 -7.93 -17.59
N ASP A 352 26.39 -8.01 -18.22
CA ASP A 352 27.69 -7.95 -17.55
C ASP A 352 28.48 -6.78 -18.14
N ALA A 353 28.85 -5.81 -17.29
CA ALA A 353 29.55 -4.58 -17.70
C ALA A 353 28.86 -3.85 -18.90
N GLY A 354 27.51 -3.83 -18.93
CA GLY A 354 26.72 -3.19 -20.00
C GLY A 354 26.60 -4.00 -21.29
N ARG A 355 27.17 -5.21 -21.33
CA ARG A 355 27.07 -6.14 -22.46
C ARG A 355 26.02 -7.20 -22.16
N LEU A 356 25.24 -7.55 -23.16
CA LEU A 356 24.27 -8.63 -23.07
C LEU A 356 24.97 -9.99 -23.01
N VAL A 357 24.75 -10.75 -21.92
CA VAL A 357 25.35 -12.07 -21.70
C VAL A 357 24.32 -13.20 -21.60
N GLY A 358 23.05 -12.86 -21.51
CA GLY A 358 21.95 -13.81 -21.43
C GLY A 358 20.58 -13.14 -21.38
N ILE A 359 19.54 -13.95 -21.37
CA ILE A 359 18.16 -13.53 -21.13
C ILE A 359 17.47 -14.58 -20.27
N VAL A 360 16.58 -14.13 -19.39
CA VAL A 360 15.70 -15.00 -18.60
C VAL A 360 14.26 -14.66 -18.92
N THR A 361 13.48 -15.65 -19.24
CA THR A 361 12.05 -15.55 -19.52
C THR A 361 11.22 -16.17 -18.38
N GLN A 362 9.90 -15.95 -18.40
CA GLN A 362 8.98 -16.65 -17.49
C GLN A 362 9.13 -18.18 -17.57
N THR A 363 9.37 -18.73 -18.77
CA THR A 363 9.55 -20.17 -18.98
C THR A 363 10.79 -20.69 -18.28
N ASP A 364 11.91 -19.95 -18.30
CA ASP A 364 13.15 -20.33 -17.61
C ASP A 364 12.93 -20.35 -16.09
N LEU A 365 12.18 -19.36 -15.58
CA LEU A 365 11.84 -19.28 -14.17
C LEU A 365 10.92 -20.44 -13.74
N ILE A 366 9.89 -20.77 -14.52
CA ILE A 366 9.00 -21.91 -14.27
C ILE A 366 9.80 -23.22 -14.28
N ALA A 367 10.71 -23.39 -15.25
CA ALA A 367 11.56 -24.58 -15.34
C ALA A 367 12.55 -24.69 -14.15
N ALA A 368 13.03 -23.56 -13.64
CA ALA A 368 13.86 -23.53 -12.44
C ALA A 368 13.07 -23.93 -11.19
N LEU A 369 11.85 -23.39 -11.03
CA LEU A 369 10.92 -23.74 -9.95
C LEU A 369 10.55 -25.23 -9.97
N ALA A 370 10.22 -25.77 -11.14
CA ALA A 370 9.82 -27.17 -11.29
C ALA A 370 10.94 -28.17 -10.90
N ARG A 371 12.20 -27.80 -11.09
CA ARG A 371 13.35 -28.64 -10.68
C ARG A 371 13.57 -28.70 -9.16
N HIS A 372 13.01 -27.76 -8.41
CA HIS A 372 13.15 -27.68 -6.96
C HIS A 372 11.90 -28.16 -6.18
N VAL A 373 10.87 -28.64 -6.87
CA VAL A 373 9.76 -29.36 -6.22
C VAL A 373 10.30 -30.75 -5.85
N PRO A 374 10.38 -31.10 -4.54
CA PRO A 374 10.73 -32.46 -4.16
C PRO A 374 9.66 -33.40 -4.74
N GLU A 375 10.06 -34.46 -5.44
CA GLU A 375 9.15 -35.53 -5.79
C GLU A 375 8.49 -36.02 -4.50
N GLY A 376 7.17 -35.78 -4.40
CA GLY A 376 6.38 -36.09 -3.22
C GLY A 376 6.50 -37.56 -2.87
N ARG A 377 6.86 -37.84 -1.61
CA ARG A 377 6.68 -39.15 -0.99
C ARG A 377 5.21 -39.33 -0.64
#